data_a9a23dd24f42a22be5a3912d1b0a9d9f
#
_entry.id   a9a23dd24f42a22be5a3912d1b0a9d9f
#
_cell.length_a   1.000
_cell.length_b   1.000
_cell.length_c   1.000
_cell.angle_alpha   90.00
_cell.angle_beta   90.00
_cell.angle_gamma   90.00
#
_symmetry.space_group_name_H-M   'P 1'
#
loop_
_entity.id
_entity.type
_entity.pdbx_description
1 polymer ?
#
loop_
_entity_poly.entity_id
_entity_poly.type
_entity_poly.pdbx_seq_one_letter_code
_entity_poly.pdbx_strand_id
1 'polypeptide(L)'
;PWNLLVEDWPLHPNSRNMVASVGNDKPMRYNADMGFVLVPPDQKRVDVRLTDYAGESDKGPYPVPDNVPIEGWPADYRRSVKLKDLTLEDVQRDKLNRGGDRHGIVVDPVNRMLYEFYQLRRTDAGWQGLQASIFDLKTNKLRPTGWTSSDAAGLPIFPSIVRYDELKRGRIDHALRVTIRKTRRAFVAPATHYASPHTNEDYPRMGERLRLRKDFDVSPFSPGVRTILIALKRYGMFVADNGIEWAISVAPDERIPVLHEELRKVKGENFEVVVPPK
;
A
#
# COMPACT_ATOMS: atom_id res chain seq x y z
N PRO A 1 3.48 -2.27 14.67
CA PRO A 1 4.57 -1.98 13.74
C PRO A 1 4.40 -0.64 13.01
N TRP A 2 3.15 -0.30 12.59
CA TRP A 2 2.90 0.91 11.77
C TRP A 2 3.13 2.21 12.51
N ASN A 3 2.79 2.27 13.80
CA ASN A 3 2.87 3.49 14.62
C ASN A 3 4.18 3.59 15.44
N LEU A 4 5.16 2.71 15.19
CA LEU A 4 6.45 2.78 15.84
C LEU A 4 7.28 3.93 15.25
N LEU A 5 7.78 4.78 16.14
CA LEU A 5 8.75 5.81 15.77
C LEU A 5 10.08 5.14 15.42
N VAL A 6 10.61 5.47 14.25
CA VAL A 6 11.86 4.89 13.74
C VAL A 6 12.96 5.94 13.54
N GLU A 7 12.69 7.19 13.94
CA GLU A 7 13.61 8.31 13.76
C GLU A 7 14.98 8.11 14.45
N ASP A 8 15.01 7.29 15.51
CA ASP A 8 16.24 6.96 16.25
C ASP A 8 16.72 5.52 16.03
N TRP A 9 16.07 4.77 15.16
CA TRP A 9 16.51 3.41 14.87
C TRP A 9 17.89 3.40 14.20
N PRO A 10 18.75 2.41 14.52
CA PRO A 10 20.05 2.26 13.88
C PRO A 10 19.91 1.93 12.41
N LEU A 11 20.92 2.32 11.64
CA LEU A 11 20.99 1.97 10.22
C LEU A 11 21.21 0.48 10.04
N HIS A 12 20.57 -0.09 9.02
CA HIS A 12 20.91 -1.41 8.54
C HIS A 12 22.36 -1.41 8.02
N PRO A 13 23.20 -2.40 8.37
CA PRO A 13 24.60 -2.42 7.93
C PRO A 13 24.79 -2.29 6.41
N ASN A 14 23.84 -2.84 5.63
CA ASN A 14 23.84 -2.78 4.16
C ASN A 14 22.94 -1.67 3.59
N SER A 15 22.54 -0.68 4.40
CA SER A 15 21.58 0.38 4.00
C SER A 15 21.99 1.07 2.70
N ARG A 16 23.26 1.46 2.56
CA ARG A 16 23.78 2.17 1.38
C ARG A 16 23.58 1.38 0.08
N ASN A 17 23.93 0.09 0.09
CA ASN A 17 23.81 -0.75 -1.10
C ASN A 17 22.35 -1.06 -1.41
N MET A 18 21.51 -1.28 -0.39
CA MET A 18 20.07 -1.50 -0.58
C MET A 18 19.43 -0.27 -1.25
N VAL A 19 19.69 0.94 -0.78
CA VAL A 19 19.18 2.17 -1.39
C VAL A 19 19.71 2.33 -2.82
N ALA A 20 20.99 2.08 -3.04
CA ALA A 20 21.61 2.14 -4.37
C ALA A 20 20.97 1.16 -5.35
N SER A 21 20.62 -0.05 -4.89
CA SER A 21 19.95 -1.07 -5.73
C SER A 21 18.55 -0.67 -6.19
N VAL A 22 17.86 0.16 -5.41
CA VAL A 22 16.55 0.75 -5.78
C VAL A 22 16.75 1.95 -6.72
N GLY A 23 17.85 2.70 -6.55
CA GLY A 23 18.23 3.84 -7.38
C GLY A 23 18.34 5.14 -6.57
N ASN A 24 19.57 5.59 -6.35
CA ASN A 24 19.88 6.80 -5.60
C ASN A 24 19.32 8.07 -6.25
N ASP A 25 19.38 8.14 -7.57
CA ASP A 25 18.97 9.28 -8.40
C ASP A 25 17.47 9.28 -8.76
N LYS A 26 16.80 8.15 -8.53
CA LYS A 26 15.38 8.02 -8.87
C LYS A 26 14.52 8.84 -7.93
N PRO A 27 13.56 9.61 -8.48
CA PRO A 27 12.69 10.44 -7.69
C PRO A 27 11.61 9.61 -6.98
N MET A 28 11.20 10.10 -5.83
CA MET A 28 10.00 9.63 -5.15
C MET A 28 8.75 9.89 -6.00
N ARG A 29 7.81 8.97 -5.96
CA ARG A 29 6.54 8.99 -6.71
C ARG A 29 5.38 8.65 -5.79
N TYR A 30 4.17 8.82 -6.29
CA TYR A 30 2.98 8.27 -5.65
C TYR A 30 1.99 7.78 -6.70
N ASN A 31 1.20 6.79 -6.31
CA ASN A 31 0.04 6.32 -7.05
C ASN A 31 -1.21 6.66 -6.23
N ALA A 32 -2.16 7.37 -6.85
CA ALA A 32 -3.44 7.71 -6.23
C ALA A 32 -4.51 6.69 -6.67
N ASP A 33 -4.29 5.43 -6.32
CA ASP A 33 -5.01 4.27 -6.86
C ASP A 33 -5.69 3.39 -5.78
N MET A 34 -5.27 3.47 -4.53
CA MET A 34 -5.79 2.63 -3.45
C MET A 34 -7.10 3.17 -2.88
N GLY A 35 -8.17 3.02 -3.70
CA GLY A 35 -9.54 3.35 -3.28
C GLY A 35 -10.06 2.39 -2.21
N PHE A 36 -10.83 2.91 -1.27
CA PHE A 36 -11.47 2.12 -0.23
C PHE A 36 -12.92 2.56 0.01
N VAL A 37 -13.70 1.69 0.64
CA VAL A 37 -15.06 1.99 1.08
C VAL A 37 -15.20 1.71 2.57
N LEU A 38 -15.92 2.60 3.27
CA LEU A 38 -16.32 2.37 4.64
C LEU A 38 -17.69 1.69 4.66
N VAL A 39 -17.85 0.66 5.48
CA VAL A 39 -19.12 -0.07 5.63
C VAL A 39 -19.63 0.00 7.06
N PRO A 40 -20.97 -0.07 7.27
CA PRO A 40 -21.55 -0.20 8.59
C PRO A 40 -21.21 -1.60 9.19
N PRO A 41 -21.32 -1.76 10.52
CA PRO A 41 -20.98 -3.02 11.20
C PRO A 41 -21.88 -4.20 10.82
N ASP A 42 -23.08 -3.92 10.34
CA ASP A 42 -24.09 -4.86 9.87
C ASP A 42 -24.13 -5.01 8.34
N GLN A 43 -23.12 -4.54 7.63
CA GLN A 43 -23.00 -4.70 6.17
C GLN A 43 -23.24 -6.17 5.78
N LYS A 44 -24.19 -6.36 4.86
CA LYS A 44 -24.50 -7.68 4.30
C LYS A 44 -23.21 -8.35 3.80
N ARG A 45 -23.02 -9.59 4.20
CA ARG A 45 -21.89 -10.39 3.76
C ARG A 45 -22.22 -11.23 2.55
N VAL A 46 -21.26 -11.35 1.65
CA VAL A 46 -21.36 -12.10 0.41
C VAL A 46 -20.16 -13.03 0.27
N ASP A 47 -20.33 -14.11 -0.47
CA ASP A 47 -19.24 -14.99 -0.83
C ASP A 47 -18.41 -14.37 -1.94
N VAL A 48 -17.10 -14.54 -1.85
CA VAL A 48 -16.13 -14.22 -2.89
C VAL A 48 -15.44 -15.53 -3.28
N ARG A 49 -15.61 -15.95 -4.52
CA ARG A 49 -14.92 -17.15 -5.03
C ARG A 49 -13.44 -16.84 -5.21
N LEU A 50 -12.59 -17.53 -4.46
CA LEU A 50 -11.13 -17.39 -4.54
C LEU A 50 -10.57 -18.46 -5.48
N THR A 51 -9.70 -18.07 -6.42
CA THR A 51 -9.24 -18.96 -7.50
C THR A 51 -7.81 -19.43 -7.37
N ASP A 52 -6.88 -18.59 -6.89
CA ASP A 52 -5.45 -18.95 -6.93
C ASP A 52 -4.82 -19.06 -5.55
N TYR A 53 -4.96 -18.04 -4.71
CA TYR A 53 -4.36 -18.02 -3.37
C TYR A 53 -5.33 -18.42 -2.27
N ALA A 54 -6.26 -19.35 -2.55
CA ALA A 54 -7.27 -19.78 -1.56
C ALA A 54 -6.63 -20.37 -0.29
N GLY A 55 -5.48 -21.05 -0.43
CA GLY A 55 -4.72 -21.60 0.69
C GLY A 55 -4.03 -20.55 1.57
N GLU A 56 -3.87 -19.34 1.06
CA GLU A 56 -3.26 -18.18 1.75
C GLU A 56 -4.29 -17.07 1.98
N SER A 57 -5.57 -17.40 1.95
CA SER A 57 -6.67 -16.47 2.12
C SER A 57 -7.46 -16.74 3.39
N ASP A 58 -7.94 -15.67 4.02
CA ASP A 58 -8.91 -15.78 5.10
C ASP A 58 -10.29 -16.11 4.53
N LYS A 59 -11.05 -16.94 5.24
CA LYS A 59 -12.35 -17.44 4.75
C LYS A 59 -13.46 -16.42 4.96
N GLY A 60 -14.32 -16.27 3.94
CA GLY A 60 -15.55 -15.46 3.99
C GLY A 60 -16.66 -16.09 4.87
N PRO A 61 -17.88 -15.51 4.81
CA PRO A 61 -18.29 -14.45 3.87
C PRO A 61 -17.77 -13.05 4.24
N TYR A 62 -17.69 -12.15 3.24
CA TYR A 62 -17.06 -10.82 3.40
C TYR A 62 -18.08 -9.68 3.23
N PRO A 63 -17.93 -8.54 3.92
CA PRO A 63 -18.84 -7.40 3.83
C PRO A 63 -18.57 -6.54 2.58
N VAL A 64 -18.61 -7.12 1.39
CA VAL A 64 -18.34 -6.42 0.12
C VAL A 64 -19.63 -5.71 -0.34
N PRO A 65 -19.66 -4.36 -0.33
CA PRO A 65 -20.83 -3.62 -0.80
C PRO A 65 -20.82 -3.49 -2.33
N ASP A 66 -21.98 -3.20 -2.92
CA ASP A 66 -22.09 -3.01 -4.39
C ASP A 66 -21.26 -1.85 -4.91
N ASN A 67 -20.93 -0.86 -4.07
CA ASN A 67 -20.13 0.31 -4.43
C ASN A 67 -18.65 0.18 -4.05
N VAL A 68 -18.13 -1.03 -3.80
CA VAL A 68 -16.71 -1.21 -3.53
C VAL A 68 -15.88 -0.68 -4.71
N PRO A 69 -14.95 0.26 -4.47
CA PRO A 69 -14.07 0.74 -5.53
C PRO A 69 -13.06 -0.34 -5.89
N ILE A 70 -12.68 -0.38 -7.15
CA ILE A 70 -11.54 -1.15 -7.64
C ILE A 70 -10.39 -0.18 -7.84
N GLU A 71 -9.18 -0.66 -7.62
CA GLU A 71 -7.93 0.09 -7.79
C GLU A 71 -7.97 1.07 -8.97
N GLY A 72 -7.54 2.31 -8.74
CA GLY A 72 -7.58 3.41 -9.71
C GLY A 72 -8.93 4.13 -9.83
N TRP A 73 -10.01 3.57 -9.28
CA TRP A 73 -11.32 4.24 -9.32
C TRP A 73 -11.44 5.31 -8.24
N PRO A 74 -11.99 6.49 -8.54
CA PRO A 74 -12.39 6.98 -9.88
C PRO A 74 -11.27 7.73 -10.63
N ALA A 75 -10.16 8.08 -9.97
CA ALA A 75 -9.22 9.09 -10.44
C ALA A 75 -8.56 8.73 -11.78
N ASP A 76 -8.01 7.53 -11.91
CA ASP A 76 -7.32 7.11 -13.12
C ASP A 76 -8.27 6.91 -14.30
N TYR A 77 -9.49 6.49 -14.01
CA TYR A 77 -10.52 6.30 -15.02
C TYR A 77 -11.00 7.65 -15.56
N ARG A 78 -11.32 8.62 -14.69
CA ARG A 78 -11.79 9.95 -15.10
C ARG A 78 -10.76 10.77 -15.85
N ARG A 79 -9.46 10.56 -15.57
CA ARG A 79 -8.36 11.23 -16.27
C ARG A 79 -8.11 10.70 -17.68
N SER A 80 -8.55 9.49 -17.95
CA SER A 80 -8.32 8.83 -19.23
C SER A 80 -9.44 9.11 -20.23
N VAL A 81 -9.11 9.69 -21.39
CA VAL A 81 -10.07 9.95 -22.47
C VAL A 81 -10.82 8.67 -22.90
N LYS A 82 -10.16 7.51 -22.82
CA LYS A 82 -10.73 6.21 -23.21
C LYS A 82 -11.59 5.55 -22.12
N LEU A 83 -11.46 5.98 -20.87
CA LEU A 83 -12.05 5.28 -19.72
C LEU A 83 -13.04 6.13 -18.93
N LYS A 84 -13.10 7.44 -19.20
CA LYS A 84 -13.89 8.41 -18.42
C LYS A 84 -15.40 8.12 -18.37
N ASP A 85 -15.90 7.42 -19.38
CA ASP A 85 -17.32 7.09 -19.53
C ASP A 85 -17.69 5.76 -18.87
N LEU A 86 -16.72 5.01 -18.33
CA LEU A 86 -17.00 3.78 -17.59
C LEU A 86 -17.68 4.09 -16.25
N THR A 87 -18.68 3.27 -15.95
CA THR A 87 -19.29 3.24 -14.62
C THR A 87 -18.45 2.42 -13.65
N LEU A 88 -18.70 2.56 -12.35
CA LEU A 88 -18.05 1.69 -11.36
C LEU A 88 -18.34 0.20 -11.64
N GLU A 89 -19.56 -0.14 -12.05
CA GLU A 89 -19.92 -1.52 -12.39
C GLU A 89 -19.12 -2.04 -13.60
N ASP A 90 -18.92 -1.22 -14.63
CA ASP A 90 -18.08 -1.60 -15.78
C ASP A 90 -16.64 -1.91 -15.33
N VAL A 91 -16.12 -1.12 -14.36
CA VAL A 91 -14.80 -1.33 -13.78
C VAL A 91 -14.78 -2.58 -12.90
N GLN A 92 -15.78 -2.79 -12.05
CA GLN A 92 -15.89 -4.00 -11.23
C GLN A 92 -15.96 -5.27 -12.10
N ARG A 93 -16.65 -5.22 -13.22
CA ARG A 93 -16.76 -6.34 -14.17
C ARG A 93 -15.53 -6.50 -15.08
N ASP A 94 -14.60 -5.55 -15.05
CA ASP A 94 -13.48 -5.49 -15.98
C ASP A 94 -13.91 -5.56 -17.46
N LYS A 95 -14.92 -4.78 -17.80
CA LYS A 95 -15.58 -4.81 -19.12
C LYS A 95 -14.63 -4.67 -20.31
N LEU A 96 -13.50 -3.99 -20.11
CA LEU A 96 -12.48 -3.82 -21.14
C LEU A 96 -11.33 -4.83 -21.03
N ASN A 97 -11.43 -5.81 -20.14
CA ASN A 97 -10.42 -6.84 -19.89
C ASN A 97 -9.01 -6.27 -19.68
N ARG A 98 -8.90 -5.21 -18.87
CA ARG A 98 -7.63 -4.52 -18.61
C ARG A 98 -6.72 -5.31 -17.67
N GLY A 99 -7.29 -6.18 -16.84
CA GLY A 99 -6.53 -6.88 -15.81
C GLY A 99 -5.97 -5.93 -14.76
N GLY A 100 -4.72 -6.14 -14.34
CA GLY A 100 -4.04 -5.40 -13.27
C GLY A 100 -4.31 -6.01 -11.89
N ASP A 101 -3.82 -5.37 -10.85
CA ASP A 101 -3.90 -5.89 -9.48
C ASP A 101 -5.30 -5.76 -8.88
N ARG A 102 -6.07 -4.76 -9.35
CA ARG A 102 -7.50 -4.63 -9.08
C ARG A 102 -7.85 -4.77 -7.60
N HIS A 103 -7.08 -4.11 -6.74
CA HIS A 103 -7.32 -4.13 -5.32
C HIS A 103 -8.73 -3.63 -4.97
N GLY A 104 -9.40 -4.36 -4.09
CA GLY A 104 -10.64 -3.93 -3.43
C GLY A 104 -10.42 -3.83 -1.93
N ILE A 105 -10.74 -2.68 -1.33
CA ILE A 105 -10.47 -2.41 0.08
C ILE A 105 -11.77 -2.02 0.78
N VAL A 106 -12.16 -2.78 1.81
CA VAL A 106 -13.37 -2.56 2.60
C VAL A 106 -12.99 -2.40 4.07
N VAL A 107 -13.43 -1.33 4.69
CA VAL A 107 -13.13 -1.02 6.09
C VAL A 107 -14.41 -0.93 6.89
N ASP A 108 -14.51 -1.70 7.96
CA ASP A 108 -15.51 -1.55 9.01
C ASP A 108 -14.89 -0.78 10.19
N PRO A 109 -15.13 0.53 10.30
CA PRO A 109 -14.49 1.36 11.31
C PRO A 109 -15.06 1.10 12.72
N VAL A 110 -16.27 0.58 12.83
CA VAL A 110 -16.94 0.32 14.11
C VAL A 110 -16.35 -0.94 14.76
N ASN A 111 -16.29 -2.05 14.02
CA ASN A 111 -15.68 -3.28 14.49
C ASN A 111 -14.15 -3.26 14.37
N ARG A 112 -13.58 -2.24 13.69
CA ARG A 112 -12.16 -2.10 13.38
C ARG A 112 -11.62 -3.31 12.59
N MET A 113 -12.35 -3.68 11.54
CA MET A 113 -11.98 -4.77 10.65
C MET A 113 -11.66 -4.24 9.26
N LEU A 114 -10.66 -4.84 8.64
CA LEU A 114 -10.22 -4.52 7.30
C LEU A 114 -10.31 -5.77 6.44
N TYR A 115 -10.85 -5.64 5.24
CA TYR A 115 -10.96 -6.69 4.25
C TYR A 115 -10.34 -6.19 2.95
N GLU A 116 -9.33 -6.91 2.47
CA GLU A 116 -8.60 -6.54 1.25
C GLU A 116 -8.58 -7.70 0.29
N PHE A 117 -8.71 -7.39 -1.00
CA PHE A 117 -8.82 -8.38 -2.06
C PHE A 117 -7.82 -8.06 -3.17
N TYR A 118 -7.19 -9.09 -3.68
CA TYR A 118 -6.37 -9.04 -4.89
C TYR A 118 -7.18 -9.55 -6.08
N GLN A 119 -7.16 -8.80 -7.17
CA GLN A 119 -7.93 -9.03 -8.40
C GLN A 119 -9.43 -9.24 -8.15
N LEU A 120 -10.04 -8.36 -7.36
CA LEU A 120 -11.48 -8.38 -7.12
C LEU A 120 -12.26 -8.05 -8.40
N ARG A 121 -13.22 -8.91 -8.74
CA ARG A 121 -14.05 -8.78 -9.93
C ARG A 121 -15.50 -9.18 -9.66
N ARG A 122 -16.44 -8.44 -10.24
CA ARG A 122 -17.86 -8.81 -10.25
C ARG A 122 -18.14 -9.66 -11.48
N THR A 123 -18.81 -10.79 -11.30
CA THR A 123 -19.26 -11.70 -12.37
C THR A 123 -20.76 -11.91 -12.28
N ASP A 124 -21.36 -12.60 -13.25
CA ASP A 124 -22.79 -12.93 -13.18
C ASP A 124 -23.11 -13.93 -12.06
N ALA A 125 -22.11 -14.72 -11.65
CA ALA A 125 -22.24 -15.65 -10.51
C ALA A 125 -21.89 -15.00 -9.14
N GLY A 126 -21.64 -13.70 -9.07
CA GLY A 126 -21.23 -12.98 -7.85
C GLY A 126 -19.79 -12.50 -7.89
N TRP A 127 -19.19 -12.30 -6.72
CA TRP A 127 -17.82 -11.81 -6.60
C TRP A 127 -16.78 -12.91 -6.75
N GLN A 128 -15.66 -12.57 -7.37
CA GLN A 128 -14.48 -13.41 -7.52
C GLN A 128 -13.22 -12.62 -7.22
N GLY A 129 -12.21 -13.26 -6.67
CA GLY A 129 -10.87 -12.69 -6.44
C GLY A 129 -9.81 -13.78 -6.49
N LEU A 130 -8.54 -13.38 -6.60
CA LEU A 130 -7.44 -14.34 -6.48
C LEU A 130 -7.09 -14.59 -5.01
N GLN A 131 -7.12 -13.55 -4.18
CA GLN A 131 -6.76 -13.61 -2.76
C GLN A 131 -7.69 -12.69 -1.94
N ALA A 132 -7.92 -13.07 -0.67
CA ALA A 132 -8.64 -12.26 0.31
C ALA A 132 -7.93 -12.27 1.66
N SER A 133 -7.80 -11.09 2.28
CA SER A 133 -7.20 -10.90 3.60
C SER A 133 -8.16 -10.22 4.55
N ILE A 134 -8.18 -10.68 5.79
CA ILE A 134 -8.92 -10.06 6.91
C ILE A 134 -7.91 -9.64 7.98
N PHE A 135 -7.95 -8.35 8.35
CA PHE A 135 -7.10 -7.82 9.41
C PHE A 135 -7.95 -7.24 10.54
N ASP A 136 -7.64 -7.61 11.77
CA ASP A 136 -8.16 -6.95 12.96
C ASP A 136 -7.29 -5.75 13.30
N LEU A 137 -7.81 -4.54 13.04
CA LEU A 137 -7.09 -3.28 13.26
C LEU A 137 -6.91 -2.92 14.74
N LYS A 138 -7.45 -3.71 15.66
CA LYS A 138 -7.22 -3.56 17.12
C LYS A 138 -5.92 -4.23 17.56
N THR A 139 -5.36 -5.08 16.73
CA THR A 139 -4.19 -5.90 17.06
C THR A 139 -3.07 -5.73 16.04
N ASN A 140 -1.87 -6.19 16.40
CA ASN A 140 -0.74 -6.28 15.48
C ASN A 140 -0.51 -7.74 15.03
N LYS A 141 -1.56 -8.57 15.03
CA LYS A 141 -1.45 -9.96 14.60
C LYS A 141 -1.03 -10.00 13.12
N LEU A 142 0.08 -10.65 12.88
CA LEU A 142 0.58 -10.87 11.52
C LEU A 142 -0.15 -12.06 10.89
N ARG A 143 -0.13 -12.12 9.57
CA ARG A 143 -0.58 -13.29 8.83
C ARG A 143 0.35 -14.49 9.11
N PRO A 144 -0.07 -15.73 8.82
CA PRO A 144 0.82 -16.88 8.91
C PRO A 144 2.09 -16.68 8.06
N THR A 145 3.22 -17.14 8.56
CA THR A 145 4.49 -17.12 7.83
C THR A 145 4.35 -17.82 6.48
N GLY A 146 4.79 -17.17 5.41
CA GLY A 146 4.66 -17.64 4.04
C GLY A 146 3.35 -17.26 3.35
N TRP A 147 2.38 -16.66 4.07
CA TRP A 147 1.15 -16.19 3.45
C TRP A 147 1.31 -14.79 2.89
N THR A 148 0.86 -14.62 1.65
CA THR A 148 0.67 -13.28 1.04
C THR A 148 -0.58 -12.59 1.59
N SER A 149 -0.78 -11.34 1.20
CA SER A 149 -2.05 -10.62 1.33
C SER A 149 -2.44 -10.06 -0.04
N SER A 150 -3.32 -9.08 -0.08
CA SER A 150 -3.49 -8.25 -1.27
C SER A 150 -2.21 -7.51 -1.65
N ASP A 151 -1.34 -7.24 -0.69
CA ASP A 151 0.02 -6.71 -0.88
C ASP A 151 1.02 -7.87 -0.83
N ALA A 152 2.00 -7.90 -1.73
CA ALA A 152 2.92 -9.04 -1.90
C ALA A 152 3.72 -9.38 -0.63
N ALA A 153 3.95 -8.42 0.25
CA ALA A 153 4.64 -8.62 1.52
C ALA A 153 3.80 -9.33 2.59
N GLY A 154 2.51 -9.61 2.36
CA GLY A 154 1.61 -10.10 3.38
C GLY A 154 1.16 -9.01 4.38
N LEU A 155 1.36 -7.75 4.05
CA LEU A 155 0.98 -6.59 4.86
C LEU A 155 -0.43 -6.08 4.47
N PRO A 156 -1.15 -5.40 5.38
CA PRO A 156 -2.34 -4.65 5.01
C PRO A 156 -1.97 -3.36 4.25
N ILE A 157 -2.75 -3.04 3.23
CA ILE A 157 -2.58 -1.83 2.41
C ILE A 157 -3.13 -0.60 3.12
N PHE A 158 -4.39 -0.64 3.56
CA PHE A 158 -5.12 0.51 4.10
C PHE A 158 -4.40 1.26 5.23
N PRO A 159 -3.78 0.61 6.23
CA PRO A 159 -3.07 1.31 7.30
C PRO A 159 -1.82 2.07 6.85
N SER A 160 -1.37 1.88 5.62
CA SER A 160 -0.11 2.41 5.10
C SER A 160 -0.27 3.36 3.91
N ILE A 161 -1.50 3.72 3.53
CA ILE A 161 -1.75 4.70 2.48
C ILE A 161 -1.93 6.10 3.06
N VAL A 162 -1.57 7.12 2.27
CA VAL A 162 -1.85 8.53 2.60
C VAL A 162 -3.32 8.82 2.32
N ARG A 163 -4.02 9.44 3.27
CA ARG A 163 -5.45 9.79 3.16
C ARG A 163 -5.68 11.30 3.29
N TYR A 164 -6.78 11.78 2.70
CA TYR A 164 -7.12 13.20 2.74
C TYR A 164 -7.27 13.77 4.15
N ASP A 165 -7.94 13.05 5.06
CA ASP A 165 -8.15 13.49 6.44
C ASP A 165 -6.82 13.72 7.18
N GLU A 166 -5.78 12.95 6.85
CA GLU A 166 -4.43 13.08 7.42
C GLU A 166 -3.74 14.32 6.89
N LEU A 167 -3.80 14.55 5.58
CA LEU A 167 -3.23 15.76 4.97
C LEU A 167 -3.96 17.02 5.46
N LYS A 168 -5.31 16.95 5.62
CA LYS A 168 -6.13 18.04 6.14
C LYS A 168 -5.76 18.40 7.58
N ARG A 169 -5.51 17.42 8.44
CA ARG A 169 -5.09 17.66 9.83
C ARG A 169 -3.59 17.94 9.98
N GLY A 170 -2.82 17.85 8.87
CA GLY A 170 -1.38 18.10 8.85
C GLY A 170 -0.55 17.05 9.58
N ARG A 171 -1.06 15.81 9.72
CA ARG A 171 -0.38 14.76 10.49
C ARG A 171 -0.75 13.36 10.02
N ILE A 172 0.29 12.55 9.76
CA ILE A 172 0.24 11.11 9.51
C ILE A 172 1.00 10.43 10.65
N ASP A 173 0.36 9.51 11.35
CA ASP A 173 0.89 8.86 12.55
C ASP A 173 1.22 7.38 12.33
N HIS A 174 1.58 7.01 11.13
CA HIS A 174 1.91 5.64 10.76
C HIS A 174 2.96 5.60 9.65
N ALA A 175 3.58 4.43 9.50
CA ALA A 175 4.44 4.13 8.38
C ALA A 175 3.64 4.04 7.08
N LEU A 176 4.24 4.48 5.99
CA LEU A 176 3.67 4.31 4.66
C LEU A 176 4.07 2.96 4.05
N ARG A 177 3.46 2.62 2.91
CA ARG A 177 3.93 1.55 2.04
C ARG A 177 4.69 2.14 0.86
N VAL A 178 5.67 1.40 0.35
CA VAL A 178 6.41 1.76 -0.86
C VAL A 178 6.58 0.53 -1.73
N THR A 179 6.48 0.74 -3.04
CA THR A 179 6.85 -0.27 -4.03
C THR A 179 8.27 -0.02 -4.52
N ILE A 180 8.96 -1.11 -4.85
CA ILE A 180 10.26 -1.11 -5.51
C ILE A 180 10.30 -2.22 -6.56
N ARG A 181 11.08 -2.06 -7.63
CA ARG A 181 11.03 -3.00 -8.75
C ARG A 181 11.57 -4.39 -8.42
N LYS A 182 12.65 -4.44 -7.64
CA LYS A 182 13.35 -5.68 -7.31
C LYS A 182 13.52 -5.82 -5.81
N THR A 183 12.99 -6.90 -5.26
CA THR A 183 13.19 -7.28 -3.87
C THR A 183 13.98 -8.58 -3.78
N ARG A 184 14.60 -8.84 -2.64
CA ARG A 184 15.25 -10.11 -2.34
C ARG A 184 14.22 -11.20 -2.07
N ARG A 185 14.54 -12.46 -2.40
CA ARG A 185 13.76 -13.66 -2.05
C ARG A 185 13.80 -13.92 -0.54
N ALA A 186 13.32 -12.96 0.21
CA ALA A 186 13.26 -12.97 1.67
C ALA A 186 12.29 -11.91 2.18
N PHE A 187 11.87 -12.03 3.41
CA PHE A 187 11.09 -11.03 4.11
C PHE A 187 11.62 -10.81 5.53
N VAL A 188 11.23 -9.72 6.14
CA VAL A 188 11.48 -9.37 7.55
C VAL A 188 10.19 -8.86 8.19
N ALA A 189 9.97 -9.23 9.44
CA ALA A 189 8.78 -8.76 10.15
C ALA A 189 8.62 -7.22 10.07
N PRO A 190 7.40 -6.72 9.87
CA PRO A 190 6.11 -7.42 9.97
C PRO A 190 5.66 -8.16 8.70
N ALA A 191 6.42 -8.13 7.58
CA ALA A 191 6.06 -8.91 6.41
C ALA A 191 6.10 -10.42 6.70
N THR A 192 5.30 -11.17 5.95
CA THR A 192 5.16 -12.62 6.08
C THR A 192 5.45 -13.37 4.80
N HIS A 193 5.65 -12.65 3.69
CA HIS A 193 5.81 -13.23 2.36
C HIS A 193 6.82 -12.44 1.52
N TYR A 194 7.35 -13.08 0.47
CA TYR A 194 8.20 -12.48 -0.57
C TYR A 194 7.68 -12.86 -1.95
N ALA A 195 7.89 -11.99 -2.96
CA ALA A 195 7.37 -12.20 -4.31
C ALA A 195 8.45 -12.21 -5.42
N SER A 196 9.72 -12.03 -5.07
CA SER A 196 10.80 -11.98 -6.05
C SER A 196 11.74 -13.18 -5.96
N PRO A 197 12.33 -13.64 -7.09
CA PRO A 197 13.26 -14.76 -7.10
C PRO A 197 14.72 -14.36 -6.80
N HIS A 198 15.01 -13.04 -6.65
CA HIS A 198 16.38 -12.55 -6.54
C HIS A 198 17.02 -12.89 -5.20
N THR A 199 18.29 -13.26 -5.22
CA THR A 199 19.07 -13.65 -4.03
C THR A 199 20.15 -12.64 -3.63
N ASN A 200 20.36 -11.59 -4.43
CA ASN A 200 21.35 -10.55 -4.14
C ASN A 200 21.03 -9.86 -2.80
N GLU A 201 22.02 -9.81 -1.91
CA GLU A 201 21.88 -9.22 -0.58
C GLU A 201 21.73 -7.70 -0.57
N ASP A 202 22.07 -7.06 -1.66
CA ASP A 202 21.87 -5.62 -1.86
C ASP A 202 20.41 -5.27 -2.19
N TYR A 203 19.58 -6.25 -2.54
CA TYR A 203 18.15 -5.97 -2.72
C TYR A 203 17.42 -5.96 -1.37
N PRO A 204 16.59 -4.94 -1.11
CA PRO A 204 15.74 -4.93 0.08
C PRO A 204 14.82 -6.15 0.12
N ARG A 205 14.55 -6.66 1.32
CA ARG A 205 13.52 -7.69 1.55
C ARG A 205 12.13 -7.06 1.61
N MET A 206 11.09 -7.83 1.40
CA MET A 206 9.75 -7.41 1.81
C MET A 206 9.73 -7.15 3.32
N GLY A 207 9.06 -6.06 3.72
CA GLY A 207 9.02 -5.63 5.13
C GLY A 207 10.20 -4.78 5.59
N GLU A 208 11.25 -4.56 4.77
CA GLU A 208 12.32 -3.62 5.14
C GLU A 208 11.73 -2.24 5.45
N ARG A 209 12.26 -1.61 6.51
CA ARG A 209 11.86 -0.27 6.92
C ARG A 209 12.82 0.75 6.33
N LEU A 210 12.30 1.58 5.42
CA LEU A 210 13.02 2.74 4.91
C LEU A 210 12.57 3.99 5.65
N ARG A 211 13.48 4.93 5.84
CA ARG A 211 13.22 6.22 6.50
C ARG A 211 13.82 7.35 5.67
N LEU A 212 13.13 8.49 5.59
CA LEU A 212 13.72 9.73 5.11
C LEU A 212 14.77 10.20 6.13
N ARG A 213 15.96 10.57 5.65
CA ARG A 213 17.09 10.99 6.49
C ARG A 213 16.70 12.15 7.41
N LYS A 214 17.23 12.14 8.63
CA LYS A 214 16.94 13.18 9.65
C LYS A 214 17.33 14.58 9.19
N ASP A 215 18.45 14.69 8.48
CA ASP A 215 19.04 15.95 7.99
C ASP A 215 18.34 16.51 6.73
N PHE A 216 17.43 15.78 6.11
CA PHE A 216 16.70 16.26 4.94
C PHE A 216 15.79 17.44 5.31
N ASP A 217 15.98 18.61 4.68
CA ASP A 217 15.16 19.79 4.95
C ASP A 217 13.77 19.66 4.29
N VAL A 218 12.74 19.66 5.10
CA VAL A 218 11.33 19.61 4.66
C VAL A 218 10.66 20.98 4.58
N SER A 219 11.34 22.03 5.01
CA SER A 219 10.77 23.39 5.09
C SER A 219 10.35 23.98 3.74
N PRO A 220 11.02 23.69 2.59
CA PRO A 220 10.65 24.23 1.29
C PRO A 220 9.37 23.63 0.67
N PHE A 221 8.82 22.57 1.28
CA PHE A 221 7.70 21.84 0.70
C PHE A 221 6.35 22.39 1.17
N SER A 222 5.32 22.24 0.32
CA SER A 222 3.94 22.58 0.66
C SER A 222 3.43 21.80 1.89
N PRO A 223 2.41 22.27 2.60
CA PRO A 223 1.92 21.62 3.81
C PRO A 223 1.59 20.14 3.63
N GLY A 224 0.93 19.76 2.54
CA GLY A 224 0.58 18.36 2.27
C GLY A 224 1.80 17.47 2.06
N VAL A 225 2.75 17.89 1.22
CA VAL A 225 4.00 17.16 0.99
C VAL A 225 4.84 17.13 2.26
N ARG A 226 4.94 18.23 2.99
CA ARG A 226 5.66 18.30 4.26
C ARG A 226 5.10 17.30 5.28
N THR A 227 3.78 17.15 5.35
CA THR A 227 3.11 16.17 6.22
C THR A 227 3.58 14.73 5.89
N ILE A 228 3.64 14.38 4.60
CA ILE A 228 4.15 13.09 4.14
C ILE A 228 5.63 12.91 4.52
N LEU A 229 6.47 13.92 4.24
CA LEU A 229 7.91 13.85 4.51
C LEU A 229 8.22 13.74 6.01
N ILE A 230 7.46 14.42 6.87
CA ILE A 230 7.58 14.29 8.33
C ILE A 230 7.22 12.86 8.76
N ALA A 231 6.15 12.28 8.21
CA ALA A 231 5.80 10.89 8.51
C ALA A 231 6.90 9.92 8.07
N LEU A 232 7.50 10.14 6.89
CA LEU A 232 8.62 9.34 6.40
C LEU A 232 9.88 9.45 7.28
N LYS A 233 10.10 10.59 7.94
CA LYS A 233 11.15 10.73 8.94
C LYS A 233 10.84 9.96 10.23
N ARG A 234 9.61 10.12 10.72
CA ARG A 234 9.20 9.61 12.03
C ARG A 234 8.85 8.13 12.02
N TYR A 235 8.07 7.72 11.04
CA TYR A 235 7.54 6.37 10.93
C TYR A 235 8.14 5.58 9.78
N GLY A 236 8.73 6.25 8.78
CA GLY A 236 9.27 5.61 7.59
C GLY A 236 8.22 4.95 6.70
N MET A 237 8.65 3.99 5.92
CA MET A 237 7.80 3.21 5.02
C MET A 237 8.28 1.77 4.92
N PHE A 238 7.35 0.83 4.70
CA PHE A 238 7.66 -0.57 4.47
C PHE A 238 7.79 -0.87 2.97
N VAL A 239 8.78 -1.68 2.60
CA VAL A 239 8.78 -2.34 1.29
C VAL A 239 7.66 -3.37 1.29
N ALA A 240 6.59 -3.09 0.53
CA ALA A 240 5.34 -3.81 0.61
C ALA A 240 5.02 -4.60 -0.66
N ASP A 241 5.49 -4.13 -1.82
CA ASP A 241 5.25 -4.81 -3.09
C ASP A 241 6.34 -4.50 -4.13
N ASN A 242 6.33 -5.29 -5.22
CA ASN A 242 7.09 -4.99 -6.42
C ASN A 242 6.31 -4.04 -7.34
N GLY A 243 6.98 -3.02 -7.87
CA GLY A 243 6.34 -2.01 -8.71
C GLY A 243 7.31 -0.92 -9.13
N ILE A 244 6.78 0.28 -9.35
CA ILE A 244 7.60 1.45 -9.69
C ILE A 244 8.44 1.83 -8.45
N GLU A 245 9.70 2.16 -8.68
CA GLU A 245 10.63 2.52 -7.62
C GLU A 245 10.17 3.79 -6.88
N TRP A 246 10.32 3.78 -5.56
CA TRP A 246 10.02 4.88 -4.66
C TRP A 246 8.58 5.38 -4.74
N ALA A 247 7.63 4.52 -5.15
CA ALA A 247 6.23 4.90 -5.22
C ALA A 247 5.49 4.56 -3.92
N ILE A 248 4.98 5.59 -3.25
CA ILE A 248 4.04 5.44 -2.12
C ILE A 248 2.61 5.38 -2.64
N SER A 249 1.70 4.85 -1.86
CA SER A 249 0.28 4.79 -2.20
C SER A 249 -0.52 5.87 -1.49
N VAL A 250 -1.45 6.46 -2.24
CA VAL A 250 -2.36 7.52 -1.79
C VAL A 250 -3.79 7.10 -2.12
N ALA A 251 -4.72 7.37 -1.24
CA ALA A 251 -6.13 7.18 -1.55
C ALA A 251 -6.56 8.17 -2.66
N PRO A 252 -7.35 7.72 -3.66
CA PRO A 252 -7.87 8.60 -4.70
C PRO A 252 -8.94 9.52 -4.12
N ASP A 253 -8.58 10.76 -3.84
CA ASP A 253 -9.47 11.80 -3.32
C ASP A 253 -9.18 13.11 -4.05
N GLU A 254 -10.20 13.68 -4.70
CA GLU A 254 -10.07 14.91 -5.51
C GLU A 254 -9.65 16.13 -4.68
N ARG A 255 -9.81 16.07 -3.38
CA ARG A 255 -9.40 17.12 -2.43
C ARG A 255 -7.90 17.08 -2.14
N ILE A 256 -7.21 15.98 -2.47
CA ILE A 256 -5.75 15.88 -2.35
C ILE A 256 -5.12 16.64 -3.51
N PRO A 257 -4.27 17.66 -3.26
CA PRO A 257 -3.61 18.39 -4.31
C PRO A 257 -2.63 17.50 -5.09
N VAL A 258 -2.24 17.96 -6.27
CA VAL A 258 -1.18 17.29 -7.05
C VAL A 258 0.14 17.39 -6.31
N LEU A 259 0.73 16.25 -5.96
CA LEU A 259 1.94 16.15 -5.13
C LEU A 259 3.21 15.82 -5.96
N HIS A 260 3.05 15.48 -7.24
CA HIS A 260 4.13 14.95 -8.08
C HIS A 260 5.34 15.87 -8.20
N GLU A 261 5.13 17.15 -8.48
CA GLU A 261 6.22 18.07 -8.76
C GLU A 261 7.15 18.29 -7.55
N GLU A 262 6.58 18.25 -6.36
CA GLU A 262 7.34 18.39 -5.14
C GLU A 262 7.96 17.05 -4.69
N LEU A 263 7.21 15.95 -4.71
CA LEU A 263 7.73 14.65 -4.31
C LEU A 263 8.90 14.20 -5.19
N ARG A 264 8.93 14.57 -6.47
CA ARG A 264 10.06 14.29 -7.37
C ARG A 264 11.38 14.92 -6.96
N LYS A 265 11.37 15.95 -6.12
CA LYS A 265 12.57 16.56 -5.56
C LYS A 265 13.24 15.70 -4.50
N VAL A 266 12.50 14.75 -3.93
CA VAL A 266 13.01 13.75 -2.98
C VAL A 266 13.49 12.54 -3.78
N LYS A 267 14.74 12.15 -3.60
CA LYS A 267 15.37 11.06 -4.35
C LYS A 267 15.73 9.89 -3.43
N GLY A 268 16.03 8.74 -4.04
CA GLY A 268 16.46 7.56 -3.31
C GLY A 268 17.60 7.82 -2.33
N GLU A 269 18.60 8.63 -2.70
CA GLU A 269 19.74 9.01 -1.85
C GLU A 269 19.34 9.73 -0.55
N ASN A 270 18.12 10.25 -0.48
CA ASN A 270 17.59 10.90 0.73
C ASN A 270 17.01 9.89 1.73
N PHE A 271 16.95 8.62 1.37
CA PHE A 271 16.43 7.55 2.23
C PHE A 271 17.55 6.67 2.77
N GLU A 272 17.24 5.97 3.84
CA GLU A 272 18.09 5.00 4.48
C GLU A 272 17.26 3.82 4.99
N VAL A 273 17.84 2.63 5.06
CA VAL A 273 17.22 1.44 5.64
C VAL A 273 17.59 1.37 7.11
N VAL A 274 16.59 1.15 7.97
CA VAL A 274 16.77 1.08 9.43
C VAL A 274 16.32 -0.27 9.96
N VAL A 275 16.89 -0.65 11.10
CA VAL A 275 16.55 -1.89 11.80
C VAL A 275 16.09 -1.60 13.21
N PRO A 276 15.22 -2.43 13.81
CA PRO A 276 14.86 -2.28 15.22
C PRO A 276 16.10 -2.24 16.10
N PRO A 277 16.12 -1.42 17.15
CA PRO A 277 17.16 -1.48 18.17
C PRO A 277 17.16 -2.87 18.81
N LYS A 278 18.37 -3.31 19.20
CA LYS A 278 18.56 -4.60 19.88
C LYS A 278 17.98 -4.58 21.29
#